data_ed27b9591efb34e2e83f4d8c233b3fef
#
_entry.id   ed27b9591efb34e2e83f4d8c233b3fef
#
_cell.length_a   1.000
_cell.length_b   1.000
_cell.length_c   1.000
_cell.angle_alpha   90.00
_cell.angle_beta   90.00
_cell.angle_gamma   90.00
#
_symmetry.space_group_name_H-M   'P 1'
#
loop_
_entity.id
_entity.type
_entity.pdbx_description
1 polymer ?
#
loop_
_entity_poly.entity_id
_entity_poly.type
_entity_poly.pdbx_seq_one_letter_code
_entity_poly.pdbx_strand_id
1 'polypeptide(L)'
;MADRPIPARSEVPEESTWNLKDVFESDEAWQAEYEALKAVPEQIEAFRGRLGESAETLLEWFRLNDALSVRLEKLYGYASCKGDEDTGNGFYQGMRSKALATLVAIDAASAFETPEIMALDEDTVNLFYAAQPELEPSRRNIYKIRRRKAHILSPEEEKLLSAAGEMANAPENIASVFRDADLTFPDVTDGESHSHVLTSGTFVPLLMGSDRVLRKNAFEAYYNRLGEFKNTVAAALDGQFRSLKFFSDARHYPSTRAAALDVTEVPEEVYDNLIEAVHANMDKMYRYVALRKKLLGVDELHMYDVYTPIVADADSEITYEEAKATVLEALAVLGEDYTDLLKEGFANRWIDVYENTGKRGGAYSSGNSYPHPYVLLNHKDNLDSMFTLAHEMGHALHSYHSCKYQPVNTAAYVIFVAEVASTCNEVLLMRHLLGKTADKKQRAYLINHFLDQFKGTVYRQTMFAEFEKIMGEMNGAGEALTADALSEKYLALNKLYFGPDMVSDDGIALEWARIPHFFYNYYVFQYATGFSAAVAIANRILAEGEPAVADYKKFLSSGGSADPISLLKIAGVDMSTPKPVNDALALFGELIDEMERLAD
;
A
#
# COMPACT_ATOMS: atom_id res chain seq x y z
N MET A 1 20.63 19.11 -12.35
CA MET A 1 19.64 20.19 -12.52
C MET A 1 20.01 21.34 -11.62
N ALA A 2 20.02 22.61 -12.12
CA ALA A 2 20.24 23.74 -11.25
C ALA A 2 19.11 23.81 -10.20
N ASP A 3 19.47 24.05 -8.93
CA ASP A 3 18.51 24.27 -7.83
C ASP A 3 17.55 25.40 -8.18
N ARG A 4 16.41 25.06 -8.81
CA ARG A 4 15.30 26.01 -8.88
C ARG A 4 14.73 26.10 -7.45
N PRO A 5 14.55 27.30 -6.91
CA PRO A 5 13.91 27.43 -5.60
C PRO A 5 12.51 26.84 -5.67
N ILE A 6 12.15 26.05 -4.66
CA ILE A 6 10.80 25.48 -4.53
C ILE A 6 9.82 26.66 -4.41
N PRO A 7 8.80 26.77 -5.29
CA PRO A 7 7.88 27.91 -5.29
C PRO A 7 6.98 27.92 -4.05
N ALA A 8 6.49 29.07 -3.67
CA ALA A 8 5.39 29.17 -2.72
C ALA A 8 4.09 28.64 -3.35
N ARG A 9 3.13 28.17 -2.55
CA ARG A 9 1.84 27.66 -3.05
C ARG A 9 1.13 28.66 -3.98
N SER A 10 1.19 29.94 -3.66
CA SER A 10 0.57 31.02 -4.46
C SER A 10 1.25 31.28 -5.81
N GLU A 11 2.43 30.73 -6.05
CA GLU A 11 3.18 30.85 -7.30
C GLU A 11 2.98 29.64 -8.23
N VAL A 12 2.33 28.56 -7.73
CA VAL A 12 1.98 27.40 -8.56
C VAL A 12 0.83 27.78 -9.49
N PRO A 13 0.94 27.53 -10.81
CA PRO A 13 -0.14 27.81 -11.76
C PRO A 13 -1.43 27.08 -11.37
N GLU A 14 -2.57 27.78 -11.44
CA GLU A 14 -3.85 27.24 -10.98
C GLU A 14 -4.23 25.95 -11.73
N GLU A 15 -3.91 25.88 -13.02
CA GLU A 15 -4.14 24.70 -13.89
C GLU A 15 -3.34 23.46 -13.45
N SER A 16 -2.29 23.65 -12.65
CA SER A 16 -1.47 22.57 -12.08
C SER A 16 -1.87 22.18 -10.65
N THR A 17 -2.96 22.73 -10.17
CA THR A 17 -3.51 22.43 -8.83
C THR A 17 -4.85 21.73 -8.93
N TRP A 18 -5.21 20.92 -7.95
CA TRP A 18 -6.53 20.32 -7.88
C TRP A 18 -7.66 21.33 -7.62
N ASN A 19 -8.90 21.00 -8.08
CA ASN A 19 -10.08 21.86 -7.90
C ASN A 19 -10.95 21.39 -6.72
N LEU A 20 -10.62 21.77 -5.51
CA LEU A 20 -11.38 21.38 -4.32
C LEU A 20 -12.75 22.07 -4.20
N LYS A 21 -13.06 23.06 -5.07
CA LYS A 21 -14.39 23.68 -5.12
C LYS A 21 -15.48 22.68 -5.55
N ASP A 22 -15.11 21.58 -6.20
CA ASP A 22 -16.04 20.51 -6.55
C ASP A 22 -16.54 19.75 -5.31
N VAL A 23 -15.79 19.77 -4.19
CA VAL A 23 -16.21 19.19 -2.90
C VAL A 23 -16.97 20.20 -2.07
N PHE A 24 -16.38 21.39 -1.81
CA PHE A 24 -16.99 22.54 -1.17
C PHE A 24 -16.58 23.83 -1.87
N GLU A 25 -17.56 24.68 -2.18
CA GLU A 25 -17.31 25.96 -2.87
C GLU A 25 -16.34 26.88 -2.10
N SER A 26 -16.33 26.79 -0.77
CA SER A 26 -15.47 27.60 0.10
C SER A 26 -15.27 26.96 1.48
N ASP A 27 -14.34 27.49 2.25
CA ASP A 27 -14.11 27.11 3.64
C ASP A 27 -15.33 27.38 4.55
N GLU A 28 -16.14 28.41 4.22
CA GLU A 28 -17.39 28.72 4.91
C GLU A 28 -18.45 27.62 4.66
N ALA A 29 -18.53 27.11 3.42
CA ALA A 29 -19.43 25.99 3.09
C ALA A 29 -19.02 24.73 3.84
N TRP A 30 -17.73 24.45 3.94
CA TRP A 30 -17.20 23.36 4.75
C TRP A 30 -17.53 23.55 6.25
N GLN A 31 -17.36 24.77 6.79
CA GLN A 31 -17.67 25.07 8.18
C GLN A 31 -19.17 24.89 8.47
N ALA A 32 -20.04 25.25 7.54
CA ALA A 32 -21.49 25.04 7.67
C ALA A 32 -21.84 23.54 7.75
N GLU A 33 -21.21 22.70 6.93
CA GLU A 33 -21.38 21.25 6.97
C GLU A 33 -20.85 20.65 8.28
N TYR A 34 -19.68 21.09 8.73
CA TYR A 34 -19.12 20.68 10.03
C TYR A 34 -20.10 20.98 11.19
N GLU A 35 -20.71 22.19 11.21
CA GLU A 35 -21.69 22.55 12.24
C GLU A 35 -22.95 21.68 12.16
N ALA A 36 -23.43 21.37 10.95
CA ALA A 36 -24.59 20.52 10.74
C ALA A 36 -24.35 19.06 11.23
N LEU A 37 -23.13 18.55 11.07
CA LEU A 37 -22.78 17.19 11.50
C LEU A 37 -22.70 17.03 13.03
N LYS A 38 -22.55 18.10 13.80
CA LYS A 38 -22.52 18.03 15.27
C LYS A 38 -23.82 17.50 15.91
N ALA A 39 -24.97 17.67 15.24
CA ALA A 39 -26.24 17.17 15.71
C ALA A 39 -26.53 15.71 15.33
N VAL A 40 -25.70 15.12 14.49
CA VAL A 40 -25.90 13.77 13.95
C VAL A 40 -25.82 12.66 15.01
N PRO A 41 -24.94 12.71 16.03
CA PRO A 41 -24.90 11.70 17.09
C PRO A 41 -26.25 11.50 17.80
N GLU A 42 -27.06 12.56 17.98
CA GLU A 42 -28.42 12.45 18.57
C GLU A 42 -29.39 11.70 17.63
N GLN A 43 -29.26 11.87 16.32
CA GLN A 43 -30.04 11.15 15.32
C GLN A 43 -29.68 9.65 15.27
N ILE A 44 -28.41 9.34 15.39
CA ILE A 44 -27.89 7.96 15.45
C ILE A 44 -28.41 7.26 16.70
N GLU A 45 -28.39 7.93 17.84
CA GLU A 45 -28.83 7.35 19.12
C GLU A 45 -30.30 6.90 19.10
N ALA A 46 -31.13 7.49 18.25
CA ALA A 46 -32.53 7.09 18.07
C ALA A 46 -32.70 5.66 17.50
N PHE A 47 -31.66 5.08 16.91
CA PHE A 47 -31.67 3.70 16.39
C PHE A 47 -31.16 2.67 17.39
N ARG A 48 -30.47 3.09 18.45
CA ARG A 48 -29.88 2.19 19.44
C ARG A 48 -30.94 1.28 20.08
N GLY A 49 -30.67 -0.03 20.07
CA GLY A 49 -31.55 -1.08 20.58
C GLY A 49 -32.69 -1.45 19.65
N ARG A 50 -32.73 -0.93 18.42
CA ARG A 50 -33.87 -1.03 17.53
C ARG A 50 -33.60 -1.70 16.18
N LEU A 51 -32.37 -2.01 15.83
CA LEU A 51 -32.03 -2.57 14.50
C LEU A 51 -32.69 -3.94 14.25
N GLY A 52 -33.07 -4.65 15.30
CA GLY A 52 -33.79 -5.92 15.22
C GLY A 52 -35.31 -5.81 15.27
N GLU A 53 -35.89 -4.61 15.41
CA GLU A 53 -37.35 -4.43 15.54
C GLU A 53 -38.07 -4.77 14.23
N SER A 54 -37.53 -4.30 13.10
CA SER A 54 -38.12 -4.53 11.78
C SER A 54 -37.14 -4.34 10.65
N ALA A 55 -37.44 -4.93 9.50
CA ALA A 55 -36.68 -4.72 8.27
C ALA A 55 -36.66 -3.25 7.81
N GLU A 56 -37.71 -2.51 8.07
CA GLU A 56 -37.83 -1.08 7.77
C GLU A 56 -36.84 -0.26 8.61
N THR A 57 -36.82 -0.49 9.93
CA THR A 57 -35.87 0.19 10.83
C THR A 57 -34.41 -0.09 10.45
N LEU A 58 -34.08 -1.33 10.09
CA LEU A 58 -32.76 -1.68 9.64
C LEU A 58 -32.40 -1.00 8.31
N LEU A 59 -33.36 -0.90 7.37
CA LEU A 59 -33.15 -0.20 6.10
C LEU A 59 -32.94 1.30 6.32
N GLU A 60 -33.72 1.93 7.18
CA GLU A 60 -33.55 3.35 7.54
C GLU A 60 -32.20 3.62 8.15
N TRP A 61 -31.72 2.72 9.00
CA TRP A 61 -30.35 2.79 9.55
C TRP A 61 -29.29 2.78 8.44
N PHE A 62 -29.31 1.81 7.52
CA PHE A 62 -28.32 1.75 6.44
C PHE A 62 -28.40 2.97 5.52
N ARG A 63 -29.59 3.48 5.22
CA ARG A 63 -29.75 4.71 4.43
C ARG A 63 -29.13 5.92 5.13
N LEU A 64 -29.33 6.05 6.44
CA LEU A 64 -28.69 7.12 7.22
C LEU A 64 -27.17 6.96 7.20
N ASN A 65 -26.68 5.77 7.44
CA ASN A 65 -25.24 5.48 7.50
C ASN A 65 -24.55 5.74 6.15
N ASP A 66 -25.14 5.31 5.04
CA ASP A 66 -24.63 5.57 3.68
C ASP A 66 -24.57 7.09 3.39
N ALA A 67 -25.63 7.83 3.74
CA ALA A 67 -25.65 9.28 3.55
C ALA A 67 -24.59 10.00 4.40
N LEU A 68 -24.39 9.53 5.64
CA LEU A 68 -23.37 10.07 6.54
C LEU A 68 -21.96 9.76 6.04
N SER A 69 -21.71 8.57 5.55
CA SER A 69 -20.41 8.16 5.01
C SER A 69 -19.95 9.12 3.91
N VAL A 70 -20.82 9.46 2.96
CA VAL A 70 -20.50 10.42 1.89
C VAL A 70 -20.20 11.82 2.44
N ARG A 71 -21.00 12.30 3.41
CA ARG A 71 -20.80 13.61 4.03
C ARG A 71 -19.50 13.70 4.81
N LEU A 72 -19.16 12.67 5.57
CA LEU A 72 -17.94 12.58 6.36
C LEU A 72 -16.70 12.47 5.47
N GLU A 73 -16.79 11.69 4.40
CA GLU A 73 -15.72 11.56 3.40
C GLU A 73 -15.39 12.92 2.78
N LYS A 74 -16.42 13.67 2.34
CA LYS A 74 -16.25 15.03 1.81
C LYS A 74 -15.66 15.98 2.86
N LEU A 75 -16.18 15.95 4.09
CA LEU A 75 -15.71 16.81 5.17
C LEU A 75 -14.22 16.60 5.46
N TYR A 76 -13.82 15.34 5.63
CA TYR A 76 -12.43 14.98 5.93
C TYR A 76 -11.51 15.17 4.72
N GLY A 77 -11.96 14.76 3.53
CA GLY A 77 -11.19 14.84 2.30
C GLY A 77 -10.81 16.27 1.92
N TYR A 78 -11.77 17.20 1.95
CA TYR A 78 -11.49 18.61 1.71
C TYR A 78 -10.43 19.17 2.67
N ALA A 79 -10.64 18.96 3.98
CA ALA A 79 -9.72 19.47 4.99
C ALA A 79 -8.32 18.83 4.90
N SER A 80 -8.24 17.55 4.53
CA SER A 80 -6.99 16.83 4.31
C SER A 80 -6.25 17.36 3.09
N CYS A 81 -6.92 17.48 1.94
CA CYS A 81 -6.31 18.03 0.73
C CYS A 81 -5.81 19.46 0.94
N LYS A 82 -6.62 20.31 1.60
CA LYS A 82 -6.20 21.68 1.98
C LYS A 82 -4.98 21.70 2.90
N GLY A 83 -4.93 20.80 3.87
CA GLY A 83 -3.78 20.66 4.77
C GLY A 83 -2.53 20.13 4.08
N ASP A 84 -2.67 19.31 3.02
CA ASP A 84 -1.57 18.74 2.28
C ASP A 84 -1.00 19.68 1.20
N GLU A 85 -1.73 20.73 0.79
CA GLU A 85 -1.22 21.85 -0.03
C GLU A 85 -0.10 22.63 0.69
N ASP A 86 -0.21 22.77 2.02
CA ASP A 86 0.76 23.41 2.90
C ASP A 86 0.59 22.86 4.32
N THR A 87 1.44 21.92 4.69
CA THR A 87 1.41 21.26 6.01
C THR A 87 1.80 22.20 7.16
N GLY A 88 2.37 23.38 6.86
CA GLY A 88 2.64 24.43 7.82
C GLY A 88 1.44 25.34 8.13
N ASN A 89 0.34 25.22 7.37
CA ASN A 89 -0.83 26.06 7.55
C ASN A 89 -1.71 25.61 8.72
N GLY A 90 -1.58 26.30 9.87
CA GLY A 90 -2.30 25.97 11.11
C GLY A 90 -3.84 26.04 11.00
N PHE A 91 -4.38 26.86 10.08
CA PHE A 91 -5.83 26.93 9.86
C PHE A 91 -6.38 25.61 9.29
N TYR A 92 -5.76 25.10 8.22
CA TYR A 92 -6.19 23.84 7.60
C TYR A 92 -5.88 22.61 8.46
N GLN A 93 -4.78 22.63 9.23
CA GLN A 93 -4.54 21.61 10.26
C GLN A 93 -5.66 21.60 11.32
N GLY A 94 -6.15 22.78 11.71
CA GLY A 94 -7.31 22.91 12.59
C GLY A 94 -8.60 22.34 11.99
N MET A 95 -8.86 22.57 10.70
CA MET A 95 -10.00 22.00 9.98
C MET A 95 -9.93 20.47 9.96
N ARG A 96 -8.77 19.91 9.62
CA ARG A 96 -8.53 18.45 9.61
C ARG A 96 -8.77 17.82 10.98
N SER A 97 -8.29 18.46 12.05
CA SER A 97 -8.51 18.00 13.42
C SER A 97 -9.99 18.00 13.80
N LYS A 98 -10.76 19.03 13.40
CA LYS A 98 -12.21 19.11 13.61
C LYS A 98 -12.95 18.00 12.85
N ALA A 99 -12.59 17.75 11.58
CA ALA A 99 -13.17 16.69 10.78
C ALA A 99 -12.93 15.31 11.41
N LEU A 100 -11.69 15.04 11.83
CA LEU A 100 -11.34 13.79 12.51
C LEU A 100 -12.13 13.60 13.82
N ALA A 101 -12.25 14.64 14.64
CA ALA A 101 -13.04 14.58 15.87
C ALA A 101 -14.53 14.29 15.59
N THR A 102 -15.07 14.81 14.47
CA THR A 102 -16.46 14.53 14.05
C THR A 102 -16.62 13.07 13.63
N LEU A 103 -15.68 12.52 12.84
CA LEU A 103 -15.64 11.09 12.49
C LEU A 103 -15.67 10.23 13.74
N VAL A 104 -14.76 10.47 14.69
CA VAL A 104 -14.68 9.71 15.95
C VAL A 104 -15.98 9.80 16.76
N ALA A 105 -16.62 10.95 16.82
CA ALA A 105 -17.86 11.13 17.55
C ALA A 105 -19.03 10.35 16.91
N ILE A 106 -19.12 10.32 15.58
CA ILE A 106 -20.14 9.59 14.84
C ILE A 106 -19.89 8.08 14.94
N ASP A 107 -18.65 7.62 14.80
CA ASP A 107 -18.27 6.22 15.00
C ASP A 107 -18.64 5.73 16.42
N ALA A 108 -18.33 6.52 17.44
CA ALA A 108 -18.68 6.18 18.81
C ALA A 108 -20.21 6.09 19.03
N ALA A 109 -20.98 6.98 18.41
CA ALA A 109 -22.45 6.93 18.46
C ALA A 109 -23.00 5.68 17.74
N SER A 110 -22.37 5.26 16.64
CA SER A 110 -22.77 4.11 15.80
C SER A 110 -22.29 2.76 16.36
N ALA A 111 -21.51 2.70 17.43
CA ALA A 111 -20.88 1.49 17.97
C ALA A 111 -21.88 0.36 18.34
N PHE A 112 -23.17 0.66 18.47
CA PHE A 112 -24.22 -0.35 18.71
C PHE A 112 -24.56 -1.20 17.48
N GLU A 113 -24.22 -0.76 16.27
CA GLU A 113 -24.54 -1.46 15.02
C GLU A 113 -24.04 -2.91 15.03
N THR A 114 -22.76 -3.08 15.28
CA THR A 114 -22.11 -4.41 15.25
C THR A 114 -22.77 -5.40 16.23
N PRO A 115 -22.90 -5.13 17.54
CA PRO A 115 -23.53 -6.06 18.45
C PRO A 115 -25.02 -6.31 18.15
N GLU A 116 -25.76 -5.32 17.69
CA GLU A 116 -27.19 -5.51 17.36
C GLU A 116 -27.38 -6.38 16.12
N ILE A 117 -26.61 -6.14 15.04
CA ILE A 117 -26.66 -6.98 13.83
C ILE A 117 -26.19 -8.41 14.12
N MET A 118 -25.20 -8.59 14.97
CA MET A 118 -24.74 -9.93 15.39
C MET A 118 -25.77 -10.68 16.25
N ALA A 119 -26.59 -9.98 17.00
CA ALA A 119 -27.65 -10.57 17.80
C ALA A 119 -28.81 -11.15 16.97
N LEU A 120 -28.97 -10.67 15.72
CA LEU A 120 -29.98 -11.21 14.80
C LEU A 120 -29.67 -12.66 14.46
N ASP A 121 -30.66 -13.54 14.53
CA ASP A 121 -30.52 -14.91 14.02
C ASP A 121 -30.64 -14.94 12.48
N GLU A 122 -30.30 -16.08 11.90
CA GLU A 122 -30.29 -16.26 10.43
C GLU A 122 -31.70 -16.12 9.84
N ASP A 123 -32.70 -16.67 10.53
CA ASP A 123 -34.09 -16.65 10.07
C ASP A 123 -34.61 -15.22 10.06
N THR A 124 -34.34 -14.43 11.10
CA THR A 124 -34.69 -13.00 11.18
C THR A 124 -34.05 -12.20 10.04
N VAL A 125 -32.78 -12.39 9.77
CA VAL A 125 -32.09 -11.69 8.67
C VAL A 125 -32.69 -12.06 7.32
N ASN A 126 -32.99 -13.34 7.09
CA ASN A 126 -33.62 -13.81 5.85
C ASN A 126 -35.06 -13.26 5.70
N LEU A 127 -35.82 -13.17 6.78
CA LEU A 127 -37.13 -12.53 6.80
C LEU A 127 -37.05 -11.04 6.46
N PHE A 128 -36.03 -10.34 6.96
CA PHE A 128 -35.81 -8.93 6.66
C PHE A 128 -35.52 -8.69 5.17
N TYR A 129 -34.67 -9.52 4.54
CA TYR A 129 -34.43 -9.44 3.10
C TYR A 129 -35.68 -9.73 2.27
N ALA A 130 -36.50 -10.69 2.71
CA ALA A 130 -37.75 -11.00 2.03
C ALA A 130 -38.81 -9.88 2.17
N ALA A 131 -38.84 -9.22 3.33
CA ALA A 131 -39.76 -8.13 3.60
C ALA A 131 -39.37 -6.80 2.96
N GLN A 132 -38.05 -6.54 2.89
CA GLN A 132 -37.45 -5.32 2.32
C GLN A 132 -36.32 -5.65 1.34
N PRO A 133 -36.63 -5.89 0.04
CA PRO A 133 -35.61 -6.17 -0.99
C PRO A 133 -34.54 -5.06 -1.14
N GLU A 134 -34.84 -3.83 -0.73
CA GLU A 134 -33.92 -2.69 -0.73
C GLU A 134 -32.78 -2.85 0.29
N LEU A 135 -32.83 -3.86 1.19
CA LEU A 135 -31.70 -4.26 2.05
C LEU A 135 -30.63 -5.07 1.31
N GLU A 136 -30.91 -5.57 0.10
CA GLU A 136 -29.96 -6.41 -0.66
C GLU A 136 -28.58 -5.75 -0.85
N PRO A 137 -28.44 -4.44 -1.14
CA PRO A 137 -27.15 -3.77 -1.19
C PRO A 137 -26.34 -3.86 0.12
N SER A 138 -27.01 -3.96 1.27
CA SER A 138 -26.34 -4.07 2.59
C SER A 138 -26.03 -5.52 3.00
N ARG A 139 -26.39 -6.52 2.19
CA ARG A 139 -26.14 -7.95 2.48
C ARG A 139 -24.68 -8.22 2.79
N ARG A 140 -23.78 -7.64 1.99
CA ARG A 140 -22.34 -7.82 2.17
C ARG A 140 -21.85 -7.23 3.51
N ASN A 141 -22.37 -6.08 3.91
CA ASN A 141 -22.00 -5.45 5.19
C ASN A 141 -22.50 -6.28 6.38
N ILE A 142 -23.75 -6.72 6.34
CA ILE A 142 -24.32 -7.62 7.34
C ILE A 142 -23.51 -8.92 7.44
N TYR A 143 -23.12 -9.50 6.30
CA TYR A 143 -22.25 -10.68 6.25
C TYR A 143 -20.89 -10.42 6.91
N LYS A 144 -20.21 -9.32 6.58
CA LYS A 144 -18.92 -8.97 7.18
C LYS A 144 -18.97 -8.87 8.70
N ILE A 145 -20.04 -8.27 9.25
CA ILE A 145 -20.25 -8.19 10.69
C ILE A 145 -20.46 -9.58 11.27
N ARG A 146 -21.37 -10.39 10.70
CA ARG A 146 -21.80 -11.67 11.28
C ARG A 146 -20.80 -12.80 11.15
N ARG A 147 -19.99 -12.83 10.07
CA ARG A 147 -18.97 -13.87 9.88
C ARG A 147 -17.96 -13.94 11.03
N ARG A 148 -17.72 -12.83 11.72
CA ARG A 148 -16.79 -12.74 12.84
C ARG A 148 -17.38 -13.16 14.18
N LYS A 149 -18.62 -13.66 14.21
CA LYS A 149 -19.34 -14.01 15.44
C LYS A 149 -18.57 -14.99 16.35
N ALA A 150 -17.81 -15.92 15.79
CA ALA A 150 -16.98 -16.86 16.54
C ALA A 150 -15.79 -16.21 17.25
N HIS A 151 -15.41 -15.00 16.86
CA HIS A 151 -14.25 -14.23 17.32
C HIS A 151 -14.63 -12.96 18.11
N ILE A 152 -15.90 -12.81 18.42
CA ILE A 152 -16.40 -11.70 19.23
C ILE A 152 -16.82 -12.23 20.59
N LEU A 153 -16.39 -11.52 21.63
CA LEU A 153 -16.57 -11.90 23.02
C LEU A 153 -17.83 -11.23 23.62
N SER A 154 -18.04 -11.44 24.92
CA SER A 154 -19.10 -10.72 25.63
C SER A 154 -18.83 -9.20 25.63
N PRO A 155 -19.86 -8.36 25.78
CA PRO A 155 -19.69 -6.90 25.83
C PRO A 155 -18.70 -6.43 26.88
N GLU A 156 -18.63 -7.10 28.03
CA GLU A 156 -17.71 -6.80 29.11
C GLU A 156 -16.27 -7.12 28.74
N GLU A 157 -16.04 -8.26 28.07
CA GLU A 157 -14.71 -8.68 27.59
C GLU A 157 -14.25 -7.78 26.43
N GLU A 158 -15.14 -7.44 25.47
CA GLU A 158 -14.83 -6.52 24.38
C GLU A 158 -14.45 -5.13 24.90
N LYS A 159 -15.15 -4.64 25.93
CA LYS A 159 -14.81 -3.37 26.58
C LYS A 159 -13.42 -3.44 27.24
N LEU A 160 -13.07 -4.57 27.86
CA LEU A 160 -11.75 -4.78 28.47
C LEU A 160 -10.65 -4.85 27.41
N LEU A 161 -10.87 -5.58 26.31
CA LEU A 161 -9.91 -5.66 25.20
C LEU A 161 -9.72 -4.30 24.51
N SER A 162 -10.81 -3.54 24.33
CA SER A 162 -10.72 -2.18 23.79
C SER A 162 -9.88 -1.27 24.67
N ALA A 163 -10.05 -1.34 26.00
CA ALA A 163 -9.23 -0.58 26.94
C ALA A 163 -7.75 -1.02 26.94
N ALA A 164 -7.45 -2.30 26.64
CA ALA A 164 -6.10 -2.80 26.49
C ALA A 164 -5.42 -2.35 25.18
N GLY A 165 -6.19 -1.87 24.20
CA GLY A 165 -5.69 -1.45 22.89
C GLY A 165 -4.66 -0.33 22.96
N GLU A 166 -4.81 0.62 23.89
CA GLU A 166 -3.83 1.69 24.10
C GLU A 166 -2.46 1.14 24.55
N MET A 167 -2.44 0.13 25.41
CA MET A 167 -1.20 -0.53 25.81
C MET A 167 -0.60 -1.36 24.66
N ALA A 168 -1.43 -1.92 23.81
CA ALA A 168 -1.02 -2.71 22.66
C ALA A 168 -0.24 -1.91 21.61
N ASN A 169 -0.46 -0.60 21.53
CA ASN A 169 0.26 0.29 20.62
C ASN A 169 1.64 0.72 21.14
N ALA A 170 1.95 0.44 22.40
CA ALA A 170 3.21 0.88 23.02
C ALA A 170 4.48 0.34 22.32
N PRO A 171 4.56 -0.94 21.90
CA PRO A 171 5.75 -1.48 21.21
C PRO A 171 6.07 -0.75 19.91
N GLU A 172 5.07 -0.53 19.05
CA GLU A 172 5.22 0.18 17.78
C GLU A 172 5.60 1.65 18.02
N ASN A 173 4.93 2.33 18.96
CA ASN A 173 5.25 3.70 19.32
C ASN A 173 6.68 3.86 19.84
N ILE A 174 7.15 2.96 20.72
CA ILE A 174 8.54 2.97 21.21
C ILE A 174 9.53 2.79 20.06
N ALA A 175 9.27 1.84 19.16
CA ALA A 175 10.13 1.57 18.02
C ALA A 175 10.15 2.77 17.03
N SER A 176 9.01 3.41 16.81
CA SER A 176 8.88 4.58 15.94
C SER A 176 9.63 5.78 16.51
N VAL A 177 9.40 6.13 17.78
CA VAL A 177 10.11 7.25 18.44
C VAL A 177 11.62 7.02 18.45
N PHE A 178 12.05 5.80 18.76
CA PHE A 178 13.46 5.44 18.71
C PHE A 178 14.05 5.64 17.31
N ARG A 179 13.41 5.09 16.28
CA ARG A 179 13.89 5.14 14.89
C ARG A 179 13.90 6.55 14.31
N ASP A 180 12.85 7.33 14.60
CA ASP A 180 12.58 8.58 13.88
C ASP A 180 13.09 9.81 14.66
N ALA A 181 13.30 9.72 16.00
CA ALA A 181 13.74 10.82 16.83
C ALA A 181 15.11 10.61 17.50
N ASP A 182 15.36 9.40 18.04
CA ASP A 182 16.53 9.20 18.91
C ASP A 182 17.72 8.58 18.17
N LEU A 183 17.48 7.79 17.11
CA LEU A 183 18.54 7.11 16.37
C LEU A 183 19.26 8.08 15.43
N THR A 184 20.52 8.35 15.75
CA THR A 184 21.42 9.19 14.94
C THR A 184 22.62 8.39 14.46
N PHE A 185 23.16 8.74 13.32
CA PHE A 185 24.28 8.07 12.68
C PHE A 185 25.47 9.03 12.54
N PRO A 186 26.71 8.51 12.53
CA PRO A 186 27.87 9.32 12.18
C PRO A 186 27.85 9.64 10.67
N ASP A 187 28.40 10.79 10.30
CA ASP A 187 28.68 11.09 8.89
C ASP A 187 29.63 10.05 8.30
N VAL A 188 29.53 9.83 7.00
CA VAL A 188 30.35 8.86 6.26
C VAL A 188 31.12 9.56 5.14
N THR A 189 32.23 8.96 4.70
CA THR A 189 33.09 9.54 3.67
C THR A 189 33.04 8.72 2.39
N ASP A 190 33.14 9.41 1.24
CA ASP A 190 33.34 8.81 -0.07
C ASP A 190 34.84 8.50 -0.36
N GLY A 191 35.12 7.99 -1.57
CA GLY A 191 36.49 7.66 -2.01
C GLY A 191 37.42 8.85 -2.15
N GLU A 192 36.85 10.08 -2.22
CA GLU A 192 37.61 11.35 -2.29
C GLU A 192 37.68 12.06 -0.92
N SER A 193 37.22 11.40 0.14
CA SER A 193 37.19 11.92 1.51
C SER A 193 36.19 13.09 1.77
N HIS A 194 35.20 13.27 0.91
CA HIS A 194 34.09 14.18 1.21
C HIS A 194 33.14 13.55 2.22
N SER A 195 32.62 14.37 3.13
CA SER A 195 31.67 13.92 4.16
C SER A 195 30.23 13.96 3.65
N HIS A 196 29.46 12.91 3.96
CA HIS A 196 28.06 12.76 3.62
C HIS A 196 27.23 12.48 4.89
N VAL A 197 26.09 13.13 5.01
CA VAL A 197 25.18 12.95 6.15
C VAL A 197 24.47 11.59 6.01
N LEU A 198 24.59 10.73 7.02
CA LEU A 198 23.91 9.46 7.10
C LEU A 198 22.70 9.57 8.03
N THR A 199 21.52 9.25 7.50
CA THR A 199 20.24 9.12 8.22
C THR A 199 19.47 7.92 7.72
N SER A 200 18.35 7.57 8.35
CA SER A 200 17.45 6.54 7.80
C SER A 200 16.94 6.90 6.40
N GLY A 201 16.73 8.20 6.12
CA GLY A 201 16.26 8.67 4.80
C GLY A 201 17.35 8.71 3.74
N THR A 202 18.62 9.01 4.11
CA THR A 202 19.72 9.09 3.15
C THR A 202 20.42 7.74 2.92
N PHE A 203 20.19 6.74 3.75
CA PHE A 203 20.88 5.45 3.68
C PHE A 203 20.73 4.77 2.31
N VAL A 204 19.52 4.53 1.83
CA VAL A 204 19.31 3.89 0.52
C VAL A 204 19.81 4.78 -0.63
N PRO A 205 19.52 6.09 -0.70
CA PRO A 205 20.14 7.01 -1.65
C PRO A 205 21.67 6.93 -1.72
N LEU A 206 22.36 6.84 -0.58
CA LEU A 206 23.82 6.66 -0.56
C LEU A 206 24.26 5.32 -1.16
N LEU A 207 23.48 4.24 -0.94
CA LEU A 207 23.75 2.92 -1.55
C LEU A 207 23.44 2.87 -3.06
N MET A 208 22.64 3.79 -3.59
CA MET A 208 22.38 3.93 -5.02
C MET A 208 23.50 4.66 -5.76
N GLY A 209 24.36 5.39 -5.06
CA GLY A 209 25.47 6.14 -5.63
C GLY A 209 26.50 5.23 -6.35
N SER A 210 27.28 5.81 -7.28
CA SER A 210 28.32 5.11 -8.04
C SER A 210 29.58 4.82 -7.20
N ASP A 211 29.86 5.61 -6.15
CA ASP A 211 31.04 5.44 -5.30
C ASP A 211 30.88 4.24 -4.36
N ARG A 212 31.64 3.18 -4.64
CA ARG A 212 31.57 1.93 -3.87
C ARG A 212 32.16 2.08 -2.45
N VAL A 213 33.10 3.00 -2.24
CA VAL A 213 33.66 3.30 -0.91
C VAL A 213 32.57 3.92 -0.04
N LEU A 214 31.83 4.90 -0.58
CA LEU A 214 30.72 5.52 0.11
C LEU A 214 29.61 4.50 0.45
N ARG A 215 29.24 3.62 -0.50
CA ARG A 215 28.25 2.57 -0.25
C ARG A 215 28.65 1.68 0.92
N LYS A 216 29.89 1.19 0.90
CA LYS A 216 30.42 0.35 1.98
C LYS A 216 30.44 1.07 3.32
N ASN A 217 30.97 2.29 3.36
CA ASN A 217 31.06 3.09 4.57
C ASN A 217 29.67 3.39 5.15
N ALA A 218 28.69 3.72 4.31
CA ALA A 218 27.31 3.96 4.72
C ALA A 218 26.67 2.69 5.29
N PHE A 219 26.85 1.54 4.64
CA PHE A 219 26.35 0.26 5.10
C PHE A 219 26.93 -0.15 6.46
N GLU A 220 28.23 -0.11 6.59
CA GLU A 220 28.92 -0.47 7.84
C GLU A 220 28.55 0.48 8.99
N ALA A 221 28.58 1.79 8.75
CA ALA A 221 28.23 2.79 9.76
C ALA A 221 26.77 2.63 10.22
N TYR A 222 25.84 2.41 9.29
CA TYR A 222 24.43 2.23 9.59
C TYR A 222 24.18 1.01 10.47
N TYR A 223 24.64 -0.16 10.07
CA TYR A 223 24.39 -1.40 10.80
C TYR A 223 25.23 -1.52 12.08
N ASN A 224 26.42 -0.96 12.15
CA ASN A 224 27.19 -0.87 13.40
C ASN A 224 26.41 -0.03 14.42
N ARG A 225 25.89 1.13 14.02
CA ARG A 225 25.11 1.98 14.91
C ARG A 225 23.81 1.30 15.36
N LEU A 226 23.08 0.69 14.44
CA LEU A 226 21.85 -0.05 14.74
C LEU A 226 22.13 -1.23 15.68
N GLY A 227 23.26 -1.90 15.53
CA GLY A 227 23.70 -3.01 16.37
C GLY A 227 23.86 -2.68 17.86
N GLU A 228 24.19 -1.41 18.17
CA GLU A 228 24.27 -0.94 19.57
C GLU A 228 22.89 -1.00 20.27
N PHE A 229 21.78 -0.95 19.50
CA PHE A 229 20.41 -0.93 20.01
C PHE A 229 19.60 -2.19 19.67
N LYS A 230 20.22 -3.21 19.07
CA LYS A 230 19.53 -4.43 18.59
C LYS A 230 18.62 -5.06 19.65
N ASN A 231 19.05 -5.07 20.92
CA ASN A 231 18.27 -5.67 22.00
C ASN A 231 17.02 -4.84 22.35
N THR A 232 17.09 -3.52 22.25
CA THR A 232 15.94 -2.64 22.50
C THR A 232 14.89 -2.82 21.41
N VAL A 233 15.32 -2.85 20.13
CA VAL A 233 14.40 -3.07 19.00
C VAL A 233 13.80 -4.47 19.04
N ALA A 234 14.60 -5.50 19.38
CA ALA A 234 14.09 -6.87 19.54
C ALA A 234 13.05 -6.96 20.67
N ALA A 235 13.28 -6.28 21.80
CA ALA A 235 12.32 -6.27 22.90
C ALA A 235 11.00 -5.57 22.52
N ALA A 236 11.05 -4.50 21.73
CA ALA A 236 9.85 -3.86 21.21
C ALA A 236 9.10 -4.79 20.24
N LEU A 237 9.81 -5.46 19.33
CA LEU A 237 9.23 -6.41 18.40
C LEU A 237 8.63 -7.65 19.08
N ASP A 238 9.31 -8.21 20.10
CA ASP A 238 8.78 -9.28 20.97
C ASP A 238 7.49 -8.81 21.66
N GLY A 239 7.47 -7.58 22.16
CA GLY A 239 6.28 -6.95 22.73
C GLY A 239 5.11 -6.86 21.75
N GLN A 240 5.38 -6.50 20.50
CA GLN A 240 4.38 -6.46 19.42
C GLN A 240 3.76 -7.85 19.18
N PHE A 241 4.58 -8.87 19.00
CA PHE A 241 4.08 -10.23 18.75
C PHE A 241 3.37 -10.82 19.97
N ARG A 242 3.80 -10.52 21.20
CA ARG A 242 3.07 -10.89 22.42
C ARG A 242 1.70 -10.22 22.49
N SER A 243 1.62 -8.95 22.12
CA SER A 243 0.34 -8.24 22.03
C SER A 243 -0.59 -8.89 21.00
N LEU A 244 -0.08 -9.16 19.78
CA LEU A 244 -0.84 -9.88 18.76
C LEU A 244 -1.34 -11.23 19.24
N LYS A 245 -0.49 -12.02 19.91
CA LYS A 245 -0.85 -13.32 20.47
C LYS A 245 -1.96 -13.19 21.52
N PHE A 246 -1.85 -12.21 22.42
CA PHE A 246 -2.87 -11.98 23.43
C PHE A 246 -4.25 -11.74 22.81
N PHE A 247 -4.35 -10.84 21.81
CA PHE A 247 -5.62 -10.54 21.16
C PHE A 247 -6.13 -11.71 20.29
N SER A 248 -5.24 -12.44 19.63
CA SER A 248 -5.60 -13.61 18.84
C SER A 248 -6.13 -14.75 19.70
N ASP A 249 -5.44 -15.06 20.79
CA ASP A 249 -5.85 -16.11 21.73
C ASP A 249 -7.19 -15.75 22.40
N ALA A 250 -7.34 -14.51 22.88
CA ALA A 250 -8.57 -14.03 23.50
C ALA A 250 -9.77 -14.15 22.56
N ARG A 251 -9.58 -13.92 21.25
CA ARG A 251 -10.60 -14.01 20.22
C ARG A 251 -10.70 -15.38 19.56
N HIS A 252 -10.02 -16.39 20.08
CA HIS A 252 -10.07 -17.79 19.64
C HIS A 252 -9.59 -18.00 18.18
N TYR A 253 -8.62 -17.22 17.73
CA TYR A 253 -7.94 -17.50 16.47
C TYR A 253 -6.85 -18.56 16.67
N PRO A 254 -6.59 -19.43 15.67
CA PRO A 254 -5.58 -20.48 15.77
C PRO A 254 -4.13 -19.93 15.77
N SER A 255 -3.93 -18.73 15.22
CA SER A 255 -2.61 -18.08 15.14
C SER A 255 -2.76 -16.56 15.04
N THR A 256 -1.67 -15.83 15.29
CA THR A 256 -1.60 -14.38 15.06
C THR A 256 -1.79 -14.04 13.58
N ARG A 257 -1.27 -14.90 12.68
CA ARG A 257 -1.43 -14.75 11.22
C ARG A 257 -2.89 -14.93 10.81
N ALA A 258 -3.55 -15.99 11.27
CA ALA A 258 -4.97 -16.19 10.99
C ALA A 258 -5.82 -14.99 11.43
N ALA A 259 -5.55 -14.44 12.62
CA ALA A 259 -6.25 -13.26 13.11
C ALA A 259 -6.02 -12.01 12.22
N ALA A 260 -4.77 -11.80 11.79
CA ALA A 260 -4.42 -10.65 10.95
C ALA A 260 -5.05 -10.75 9.54
N LEU A 261 -5.00 -11.92 8.92
CA LEU A 261 -5.53 -12.15 7.57
C LEU A 261 -7.07 -12.17 7.55
N ASP A 262 -7.72 -12.58 8.64
CA ASP A 262 -9.19 -12.56 8.75
C ASP A 262 -9.75 -11.15 8.60
N VAL A 263 -9.04 -10.11 9.01
CA VAL A 263 -9.50 -8.72 8.88
C VAL A 263 -9.84 -8.36 7.44
N THR A 264 -9.06 -8.85 6.48
CA THR A 264 -9.23 -8.61 5.04
C THR A 264 -9.81 -9.80 4.28
N GLU A 265 -10.24 -10.84 4.98
CA GLU A 265 -10.79 -12.09 4.41
C GLU A 265 -9.82 -12.81 3.44
N VAL A 266 -8.54 -12.78 3.76
CA VAL A 266 -7.51 -13.50 2.98
C VAL A 266 -7.22 -14.84 3.65
N PRO A 267 -7.38 -15.98 2.95
CA PRO A 267 -7.01 -17.30 3.49
C PRO A 267 -5.49 -17.41 3.73
N GLU A 268 -5.09 -18.12 4.80
CA GLU A 268 -3.67 -18.35 5.10
C GLU A 268 -2.92 -19.07 3.96
N GLU A 269 -3.61 -19.89 3.16
CA GLU A 269 -3.03 -20.57 2.00
C GLU A 269 -2.50 -19.60 0.93
N VAL A 270 -3.04 -18.40 0.82
CA VAL A 270 -2.53 -17.36 -0.10
C VAL A 270 -1.13 -16.91 0.31
N TYR A 271 -0.93 -16.77 1.61
CA TYR A 271 0.35 -16.41 2.19
C TYR A 271 1.41 -17.52 1.99
N ASP A 272 1.01 -18.76 2.25
CA ASP A 272 1.89 -19.93 2.10
C ASP A 272 2.23 -20.18 0.62
N ASN A 273 1.24 -20.12 -0.28
CA ASN A 273 1.44 -20.25 -1.73
C ASN A 273 2.38 -19.18 -2.30
N LEU A 274 2.34 -17.96 -1.77
CA LEU A 274 3.28 -16.91 -2.18
C LEU A 274 4.73 -17.33 -1.87
N ILE A 275 5.00 -17.76 -0.63
CA ILE A 275 6.34 -18.17 -0.21
C ILE A 275 6.82 -19.37 -1.05
N GLU A 276 5.98 -20.39 -1.20
CA GLU A 276 6.30 -21.58 -1.98
C GLU A 276 6.59 -21.26 -3.46
N ALA A 277 5.77 -20.42 -4.09
CA ALA A 277 5.97 -20.01 -5.47
C ALA A 277 7.27 -19.22 -5.65
N VAL A 278 7.61 -18.31 -4.73
CA VAL A 278 8.86 -17.57 -4.79
C VAL A 278 10.06 -18.50 -4.57
N HIS A 279 9.98 -19.44 -3.61
CA HIS A 279 11.02 -20.46 -3.41
C HIS A 279 11.25 -21.32 -4.66
N ALA A 280 10.16 -21.72 -5.35
CA ALA A 280 10.26 -22.49 -6.60
C ALA A 280 10.93 -21.71 -7.76
N ASN A 281 11.10 -20.38 -7.62
CA ASN A 281 11.66 -19.50 -8.64
C ASN A 281 12.94 -18.78 -8.17
N MET A 282 13.61 -19.28 -7.13
CA MET A 282 14.86 -18.68 -6.62
C MET A 282 16.00 -18.71 -7.64
N ASP A 283 16.02 -19.69 -8.53
CA ASP A 283 16.99 -19.78 -9.62
C ASP A 283 17.04 -18.51 -10.47
N LYS A 284 15.89 -17.87 -10.72
CA LYS A 284 15.81 -16.61 -11.46
C LYS A 284 16.43 -15.46 -10.67
N MET A 285 16.18 -15.39 -9.36
CA MET A 285 16.81 -14.38 -8.50
C MET A 285 18.34 -14.57 -8.45
N TYR A 286 18.83 -15.81 -8.39
CA TYR A 286 20.26 -16.09 -8.40
C TYR A 286 20.91 -15.70 -9.73
N ARG A 287 20.25 -15.94 -10.87
CA ARG A 287 20.70 -15.44 -12.18
C ARG A 287 20.75 -13.92 -12.21
N TYR A 288 19.72 -13.24 -11.67
CA TYR A 288 19.71 -11.78 -11.59
C TYR A 288 20.86 -11.25 -10.72
N VAL A 289 21.15 -11.87 -9.58
CA VAL A 289 22.28 -11.53 -8.71
C VAL A 289 23.62 -11.71 -9.45
N ALA A 290 23.80 -12.84 -10.15
CA ALA A 290 24.99 -13.08 -10.97
C ALA A 290 25.15 -12.05 -12.11
N LEU A 291 24.03 -11.69 -12.76
CA LEU A 291 24.02 -10.65 -13.79
C LEU A 291 24.42 -9.27 -13.21
N ARG A 292 23.90 -8.89 -12.03
CA ARG A 292 24.31 -7.67 -11.34
C ARG A 292 25.80 -7.64 -11.07
N LYS A 293 26.37 -8.74 -10.57
CA LYS A 293 27.82 -8.89 -10.34
C LYS A 293 28.61 -8.65 -11.61
N LYS A 294 28.19 -9.27 -12.74
CA LYS A 294 28.83 -9.10 -14.07
C LYS A 294 28.77 -7.64 -14.53
N LEU A 295 27.58 -7.02 -14.48
CA LEU A 295 27.37 -5.67 -15.01
C LEU A 295 27.99 -4.56 -14.16
N LEU A 296 28.06 -4.74 -12.85
CA LEU A 296 28.79 -3.83 -11.95
C LEU A 296 30.32 -4.02 -12.04
N GLY A 297 30.79 -5.10 -12.66
CA GLY A 297 32.22 -5.38 -12.86
C GLY A 297 32.97 -5.60 -11.54
N VAL A 298 32.34 -6.26 -10.57
CA VAL A 298 32.93 -6.51 -9.24
C VAL A 298 33.26 -7.98 -9.06
N ASP A 299 34.40 -8.26 -8.39
CA ASP A 299 34.82 -9.64 -8.08
C ASP A 299 33.89 -10.31 -7.07
N GLU A 300 33.42 -9.55 -6.09
CA GLU A 300 32.44 -9.96 -5.07
C GLU A 300 31.30 -8.93 -5.01
N LEU A 301 30.06 -9.41 -5.10
CA LEU A 301 28.86 -8.57 -4.94
C LEU A 301 28.43 -8.61 -3.47
N HIS A 302 28.36 -7.47 -2.84
CA HIS A 302 28.04 -7.29 -1.44
C HIS A 302 26.63 -6.71 -1.25
N MET A 303 26.07 -6.81 -0.04
CA MET A 303 24.75 -6.24 0.26
C MET A 303 24.72 -4.72 0.09
N TYR A 304 25.84 -4.02 0.23
CA TYR A 304 25.92 -2.58 -0.06
C TYR A 304 25.90 -2.23 -1.57
N ASP A 305 25.98 -3.23 -2.45
CA ASP A 305 25.87 -3.07 -3.91
C ASP A 305 24.45 -3.36 -4.44
N VAL A 306 23.51 -3.78 -3.56
CA VAL A 306 22.20 -4.29 -3.98
C VAL A 306 21.26 -3.24 -4.56
N TYR A 307 21.45 -1.97 -4.18
CA TYR A 307 20.64 -0.84 -4.64
C TYR A 307 21.26 -0.08 -5.80
N THR A 308 22.54 -0.30 -6.10
CA THR A 308 23.24 0.40 -7.17
C THR A 308 22.62 0.05 -8.52
N PRO A 309 22.24 1.02 -9.37
CA PRO A 309 21.76 0.75 -10.72
C PRO A 309 22.84 0.00 -11.54
N ILE A 310 22.43 -1.04 -12.26
CA ILE A 310 23.34 -1.82 -13.13
C ILE A 310 23.43 -1.22 -14.54
N VAL A 311 22.59 -0.25 -14.85
CA VAL A 311 22.61 0.54 -16.09
C VAL A 311 22.60 2.01 -15.68
N ALA A 312 23.52 2.79 -16.27
CA ALA A 312 23.55 4.22 -16.03
C ALA A 312 22.24 4.89 -16.48
N ASP A 313 21.81 5.90 -15.74
CA ASP A 313 20.62 6.66 -16.07
C ASP A 313 20.65 7.13 -17.52
N ALA A 314 19.53 7.06 -18.19
CA ALA A 314 19.38 7.44 -19.59
C ALA A 314 19.03 8.93 -19.73
N ASP A 315 19.34 9.79 -18.77
CA ASP A 315 19.22 11.27 -18.79
C ASP A 315 18.10 11.82 -19.70
N SER A 316 16.92 11.20 -19.71
CA SER A 316 15.78 11.68 -20.49
C SER A 316 14.89 12.56 -19.61
N GLU A 317 14.91 13.87 -19.89
CA GLU A 317 13.90 14.79 -19.36
C GLU A 317 12.54 14.41 -19.98
N ILE A 318 11.55 14.12 -19.13
CA ILE A 318 10.18 13.77 -19.54
C ILE A 318 9.25 14.74 -18.84
N THR A 319 8.79 15.72 -19.58
CA THR A 319 7.86 16.74 -19.06
C THR A 319 6.52 16.12 -18.65
N TYR A 320 5.78 16.83 -17.79
CA TYR A 320 4.44 16.37 -17.37
C TYR A 320 3.48 16.16 -18.56
N GLU A 321 3.56 17.03 -19.60
CA GLU A 321 2.74 16.88 -20.82
C GLU A 321 3.11 15.63 -21.62
N GLU A 322 4.40 15.33 -21.74
CA GLU A 322 4.89 14.10 -22.38
C GLU A 322 4.50 12.87 -21.56
N ALA A 323 4.58 12.94 -20.23
CA ALA A 323 4.13 11.87 -19.34
C ALA A 323 2.64 11.57 -19.52
N LYS A 324 1.77 12.60 -19.54
CA LYS A 324 0.33 12.44 -19.81
C LYS A 324 0.06 11.78 -21.16
N ALA A 325 0.72 12.27 -22.21
CA ALA A 325 0.55 11.74 -23.56
C ALA A 325 0.97 10.27 -23.64
N THR A 326 2.11 9.91 -23.03
CA THR A 326 2.63 8.55 -23.02
C THR A 326 1.74 7.60 -22.19
N VAL A 327 1.25 8.05 -21.04
CA VAL A 327 0.31 7.27 -20.20
C VAL A 327 -1.00 7.02 -20.95
N LEU A 328 -1.58 8.03 -21.60
CA LEU A 328 -2.79 7.86 -22.41
C LEU A 328 -2.60 6.86 -23.54
N GLU A 329 -1.46 6.91 -24.23
CA GLU A 329 -1.15 5.98 -25.31
C GLU A 329 -0.94 4.55 -24.80
N ALA A 330 -0.22 4.40 -23.70
CA ALA A 330 0.05 3.11 -23.09
C ALA A 330 -1.25 2.43 -22.59
N LEU A 331 -2.14 3.20 -22.00
CA LEU A 331 -3.39 2.69 -21.42
C LEU A 331 -4.56 2.65 -22.43
N ALA A 332 -4.34 3.04 -23.70
CA ALA A 332 -5.35 2.93 -24.75
C ALA A 332 -5.83 1.48 -24.97
N VAL A 333 -5.03 0.49 -24.63
CA VAL A 333 -5.41 -0.93 -24.64
C VAL A 333 -6.62 -1.23 -23.73
N LEU A 334 -6.86 -0.41 -22.70
CA LEU A 334 -8.01 -0.52 -21.81
C LEU A 334 -9.32 0.04 -22.39
N GLY A 335 -9.29 0.65 -23.59
CA GLY A 335 -10.45 1.17 -24.29
C GLY A 335 -10.68 2.67 -24.09
N GLU A 336 -11.54 3.25 -24.97
CA GLU A 336 -11.78 4.69 -25.02
C GLU A 336 -12.43 5.23 -23.74
N ASP A 337 -13.34 4.49 -23.13
CA ASP A 337 -14.01 4.88 -21.89
C ASP A 337 -13.02 5.05 -20.72
N TYR A 338 -11.96 4.21 -20.63
CA TYR A 338 -10.91 4.35 -19.64
C TYR A 338 -10.03 5.57 -19.92
N THR A 339 -9.61 5.74 -21.18
CA THR A 339 -8.77 6.89 -21.56
C THR A 339 -9.51 8.22 -21.51
N ASP A 340 -10.82 8.23 -21.74
CA ASP A 340 -11.63 9.44 -21.61
C ASP A 340 -11.74 9.91 -20.16
N LEU A 341 -11.82 8.99 -19.20
CA LEU A 341 -11.72 9.32 -17.76
C LEU A 341 -10.34 9.85 -17.37
N LEU A 342 -9.26 9.29 -17.94
CA LEU A 342 -7.91 9.86 -17.75
C LEU A 342 -7.83 11.30 -18.27
N LYS A 343 -8.33 11.56 -19.48
CA LYS A 343 -8.37 12.91 -20.07
C LYS A 343 -9.21 13.85 -19.21
N GLU A 344 -10.34 13.38 -18.70
CA GLU A 344 -11.18 14.13 -17.77
C GLU A 344 -10.41 14.52 -16.51
N GLY A 345 -9.72 13.57 -15.87
CA GLY A 345 -8.89 13.83 -14.69
C GLY A 345 -7.77 14.83 -14.96
N PHE A 346 -7.12 14.74 -16.12
CA PHE A 346 -6.08 15.68 -16.53
C PHE A 346 -6.62 17.09 -16.84
N ALA A 347 -7.80 17.18 -17.46
CA ALA A 347 -8.38 18.46 -17.87
C ALA A 347 -9.11 19.17 -16.73
N ASN A 348 -9.74 18.43 -15.81
CA ASN A 348 -10.62 18.97 -14.78
C ASN A 348 -9.93 19.12 -13.42
N ARG A 349 -8.59 19.16 -13.41
CA ARG A 349 -7.81 19.49 -12.20
C ARG A 349 -8.08 18.52 -11.03
N TRP A 350 -8.10 17.21 -11.34
CA TRP A 350 -8.12 16.21 -10.27
C TRP A 350 -6.76 16.07 -9.58
N ILE A 351 -5.69 16.58 -10.22
CA ILE A 351 -4.29 16.37 -9.83
C ILE A 351 -3.65 17.67 -9.36
N ASP A 352 -3.01 17.63 -8.21
CA ASP A 352 -2.08 18.64 -7.74
C ASP A 352 -0.65 18.20 -8.11
N VAL A 353 -0.05 18.85 -9.10
CA VAL A 353 1.04 18.29 -9.90
C VAL A 353 2.41 18.50 -9.30
N TYR A 354 2.78 19.77 -9.02
CA TYR A 354 4.16 20.13 -8.72
C TYR A 354 4.41 20.32 -7.22
N GLU A 355 5.67 20.13 -6.81
CA GLU A 355 6.14 20.45 -5.47
C GLU A 355 6.03 21.96 -5.21
N ASN A 356 5.64 22.31 -3.99
CA ASN A 356 5.71 23.68 -3.46
C ASN A 356 6.13 23.67 -1.99
N THR A 357 6.59 24.83 -1.50
CA THR A 357 6.97 24.98 -0.10
C THR A 357 5.83 24.58 0.83
N GLY A 358 6.10 23.66 1.75
CA GLY A 358 5.13 23.16 2.72
C GLY A 358 4.21 22.05 2.21
N LYS A 359 4.20 21.73 0.91
CA LYS A 359 3.39 20.63 0.36
C LYS A 359 3.83 19.29 0.93
N ARG A 360 2.87 18.41 1.16
CA ARG A 360 3.13 17.03 1.59
C ARG A 360 3.98 16.29 0.55
N GLY A 361 5.04 15.62 1.03
CA GLY A 361 5.94 14.83 0.17
C GLY A 361 5.31 13.51 -0.29
N GLY A 362 5.91 12.91 -1.31
CA GLY A 362 5.42 11.68 -1.93
C GLY A 362 4.31 11.92 -2.95
N ALA A 363 3.52 10.88 -3.21
CA ALA A 363 2.35 10.91 -4.08
C ALA A 363 1.24 10.06 -3.45
N TYR A 364 -0.01 10.36 -3.78
CA TYR A 364 -1.15 9.53 -3.42
C TYR A 364 -2.38 9.86 -4.29
N SER A 365 -3.27 8.89 -4.45
CA SER A 365 -4.66 9.13 -4.82
C SER A 365 -5.52 9.08 -3.55
N SER A 366 -6.34 10.11 -3.32
CA SER A 366 -7.26 10.10 -2.18
C SER A 366 -8.30 9.00 -2.37
N GLY A 367 -8.62 8.26 -1.29
CA GLY A 367 -9.71 7.30 -1.29
C GLY A 367 -11.09 7.92 -1.48
N ASN A 368 -11.18 9.24 -1.40
CA ASN A 368 -12.38 10.03 -1.63
C ASN A 368 -12.71 10.05 -3.12
N SER A 369 -13.91 9.68 -3.45
CA SER A 369 -14.37 9.61 -4.84
C SER A 369 -15.66 10.39 -5.09
N TYR A 370 -16.00 11.28 -4.17
CA TYR A 370 -17.17 12.15 -4.25
C TYR A 370 -16.74 13.63 -4.25
N PRO A 371 -16.86 14.36 -5.35
CA PRO A 371 -17.46 13.95 -6.63
C PRO A 371 -16.57 13.10 -7.52
N HIS A 372 -15.25 13.14 -7.33
CA HIS A 372 -14.23 12.38 -8.07
C HIS A 372 -12.98 12.21 -7.21
N PRO A 373 -12.04 11.31 -7.57
CA PRO A 373 -10.77 11.18 -6.86
C PRO A 373 -9.90 12.44 -6.98
N TYR A 374 -9.05 12.65 -5.98
CA TYR A 374 -8.01 13.69 -5.98
C TYR A 374 -6.64 13.05 -5.88
N VAL A 375 -5.70 13.50 -6.70
CA VAL A 375 -4.34 12.98 -6.77
C VAL A 375 -3.35 14.07 -6.37
N LEU A 376 -2.45 13.76 -5.44
CA LEU A 376 -1.30 14.59 -5.11
C LEU A 376 -0.05 13.99 -5.74
N LEU A 377 0.69 14.80 -6.49
CA LEU A 377 2.01 14.48 -7.02
C LEU A 377 3.04 15.51 -6.52
N ASN A 378 4.30 15.15 -6.61
CA ASN A 378 5.45 16.06 -6.57
C ASN A 378 6.28 15.77 -7.84
N HIS A 379 5.65 16.04 -9.00
CA HIS A 379 6.16 15.65 -10.32
C HIS A 379 7.51 16.30 -10.60
N LYS A 380 8.43 15.48 -11.09
CA LYS A 380 9.74 15.87 -11.62
C LYS A 380 9.81 15.36 -13.07
N ASP A 381 10.52 16.10 -13.92
CA ASP A 381 10.60 15.77 -15.34
C ASP A 381 11.51 14.55 -15.58
N ASN A 382 11.08 13.37 -15.14
CA ASN A 382 11.81 12.11 -15.25
C ASN A 382 10.90 10.89 -15.41
N LEU A 383 11.49 9.74 -15.71
CA LEU A 383 10.79 8.47 -15.91
C LEU A 383 10.00 8.02 -14.66
N ASP A 384 10.58 8.14 -13.48
CA ASP A 384 9.97 7.74 -12.22
C ASP A 384 8.65 8.49 -11.96
N SER A 385 8.62 9.81 -12.21
CA SER A 385 7.42 10.63 -12.10
C SER A 385 6.34 10.27 -13.13
N MET A 386 6.71 9.80 -14.32
CA MET A 386 5.74 9.29 -15.30
C MET A 386 5.12 7.97 -14.82
N PHE A 387 5.88 7.07 -14.23
CA PHE A 387 5.34 5.86 -13.60
C PHE A 387 4.45 6.20 -12.40
N THR A 388 4.86 7.15 -11.57
CA THR A 388 4.04 7.63 -10.45
C THR A 388 2.69 8.19 -10.94
N LEU A 389 2.67 8.98 -12.02
CA LEU A 389 1.42 9.46 -12.62
C LEU A 389 0.52 8.29 -13.06
N ALA A 390 1.07 7.28 -13.73
CA ALA A 390 0.29 6.11 -14.16
C ALA A 390 -0.26 5.32 -12.97
N HIS A 391 0.54 5.18 -11.91
CA HIS A 391 0.20 4.51 -10.65
C HIS A 391 -0.97 5.20 -9.96
N GLU A 392 -0.83 6.48 -9.66
CA GLU A 392 -1.86 7.23 -8.91
C GLU A 392 -3.16 7.36 -9.69
N MET A 393 -3.07 7.49 -11.02
CA MET A 393 -4.26 7.44 -11.87
C MET A 393 -4.90 6.04 -11.90
N GLY A 394 -4.14 4.97 -11.70
CA GLY A 394 -4.68 3.62 -11.52
C GLY A 394 -5.55 3.52 -10.26
N HIS A 395 -5.07 4.03 -9.13
CA HIS A 395 -5.86 4.15 -7.90
C HIS A 395 -7.10 5.03 -8.12
N ALA A 396 -6.92 6.20 -8.73
CA ALA A 396 -8.01 7.14 -8.98
C ALA A 396 -9.14 6.50 -9.78
N LEU A 397 -8.82 5.82 -10.88
CA LEU A 397 -9.83 5.19 -11.71
C LEU A 397 -10.46 3.95 -11.06
N HIS A 398 -9.71 3.19 -10.27
CA HIS A 398 -10.28 2.11 -9.47
C HIS A 398 -11.32 2.63 -8.49
N SER A 399 -10.97 3.66 -7.71
CA SER A 399 -11.90 4.29 -6.76
C SER A 399 -13.09 4.91 -7.47
N TYR A 400 -12.89 5.59 -8.61
CA TYR A 400 -13.97 6.16 -9.42
C TYR A 400 -14.96 5.08 -9.89
N HIS A 401 -14.45 3.99 -10.48
CA HIS A 401 -15.30 2.88 -10.94
C HIS A 401 -16.04 2.22 -9.78
N SER A 402 -15.35 1.97 -8.68
CA SER A 402 -15.96 1.39 -7.49
C SER A 402 -17.11 2.26 -6.97
N CYS A 403 -16.89 3.54 -6.72
CA CYS A 403 -17.92 4.45 -6.22
C CYS A 403 -19.07 4.69 -7.19
N LYS A 404 -18.81 4.60 -8.50
CA LYS A 404 -19.85 4.77 -9.53
C LYS A 404 -20.80 3.59 -9.62
N TYR A 405 -20.28 2.36 -9.42
CA TYR A 405 -21.04 1.14 -9.71
C TYR A 405 -21.44 0.35 -8.45
N GLN A 406 -20.87 0.67 -7.29
CA GLN A 406 -21.22 0.05 -6.03
C GLN A 406 -22.07 0.95 -5.15
N PRO A 407 -22.97 0.37 -4.32
CA PRO A 407 -23.54 1.08 -3.18
C PRO A 407 -22.43 1.61 -2.26
N VAL A 408 -22.71 2.71 -1.55
CA VAL A 408 -21.74 3.39 -0.67
C VAL A 408 -21.06 2.40 0.31
N ASN A 409 -21.85 1.53 0.92
CA ASN A 409 -21.36 0.56 1.92
C ASN A 409 -20.48 -0.57 1.35
N THR A 410 -20.40 -0.71 0.03
CA THR A 410 -19.51 -1.66 -0.67
C THR A 410 -18.57 -0.98 -1.65
N ALA A 411 -18.54 0.35 -1.72
CA ALA A 411 -17.65 1.09 -2.60
C ALA A 411 -16.17 0.98 -2.17
N ALA A 412 -15.90 0.96 -0.86
CA ALA A 412 -14.54 0.76 -0.36
C ALA A 412 -14.07 -0.69 -0.54
N TYR A 413 -12.86 -0.85 -1.06
CA TYR A 413 -12.19 -2.15 -1.21
C TYR A 413 -11.03 -2.30 -0.20
N VAL A 414 -10.64 -3.54 0.10
CA VAL A 414 -9.58 -3.82 1.06
C VAL A 414 -8.20 -3.58 0.45
N ILE A 415 -7.22 -3.31 1.32
CA ILE A 415 -5.84 -3.01 0.94
C ILE A 415 -5.20 -4.09 0.04
N PHE A 416 -5.60 -5.36 0.20
CA PHE A 416 -5.10 -6.48 -0.60
C PHE A 416 -5.25 -6.28 -2.10
N VAL A 417 -6.30 -5.59 -2.55
CA VAL A 417 -6.55 -5.29 -3.98
C VAL A 417 -6.26 -3.85 -4.37
N ALA A 418 -5.91 -2.99 -3.41
CA ALA A 418 -5.73 -1.57 -3.65
C ALA A 418 -4.62 -1.29 -4.69
N GLU A 419 -3.48 -1.99 -4.59
CA GLU A 419 -2.33 -1.79 -5.47
C GLU A 419 -2.45 -2.51 -6.82
N VAL A 420 -3.50 -3.29 -7.05
CA VAL A 420 -3.61 -4.07 -8.29
C VAL A 420 -3.85 -3.17 -9.51
N ALA A 421 -4.70 -2.16 -9.37
CA ALA A 421 -5.01 -1.26 -10.47
C ALA A 421 -3.86 -0.30 -10.80
N SER A 422 -3.23 0.26 -9.79
CA SER A 422 -2.07 1.15 -9.92
C SER A 422 -0.90 0.42 -10.58
N THR A 423 -0.55 -0.75 -10.07
CA THR A 423 0.54 -1.57 -10.61
C THR A 423 0.20 -2.13 -12.01
N CYS A 424 -1.06 -2.45 -12.30
CA CYS A 424 -1.49 -2.86 -13.65
C CYS A 424 -1.21 -1.75 -14.68
N ASN A 425 -1.50 -0.50 -14.35
CA ASN A 425 -1.16 0.65 -15.18
C ASN A 425 0.36 0.78 -15.40
N GLU A 426 1.16 0.60 -14.34
CA GLU A 426 2.62 0.62 -14.48
C GLU A 426 3.14 -0.49 -15.40
N VAL A 427 2.63 -1.72 -15.25
CA VAL A 427 3.03 -2.85 -16.10
C VAL A 427 2.64 -2.60 -17.55
N LEU A 428 1.43 -2.10 -17.84
CA LEU A 428 0.99 -1.74 -19.18
C LEU A 428 1.86 -0.63 -19.78
N LEU A 429 2.19 0.40 -18.99
CA LEU A 429 3.10 1.48 -19.38
C LEU A 429 4.49 0.93 -19.70
N MET A 430 5.05 0.09 -18.84
CA MET A 430 6.36 -0.53 -19.06
C MET A 430 6.38 -1.36 -20.35
N ARG A 431 5.37 -2.20 -20.56
CA ARG A 431 5.25 -3.03 -21.78
C ARG A 431 5.13 -2.18 -23.04
N HIS A 432 4.38 -1.07 -22.95
CA HIS A 432 4.27 -0.10 -24.06
C HIS A 432 5.61 0.55 -24.37
N LEU A 433 6.33 1.06 -23.37
CA LEU A 433 7.64 1.67 -23.53
C LEU A 433 8.65 0.69 -24.13
N LEU A 434 8.71 -0.54 -23.62
CA LEU A 434 9.56 -1.60 -24.17
C LEU A 434 9.19 -1.95 -25.60
N GLY A 435 7.91 -1.91 -25.99
CA GLY A 435 7.46 -2.12 -27.36
C GLY A 435 7.90 -1.03 -28.33
N LYS A 436 8.10 0.20 -27.87
CA LYS A 436 8.50 1.36 -28.68
C LYS A 436 9.99 1.65 -28.69
N THR A 437 10.73 1.23 -27.65
CA THR A 437 12.14 1.58 -27.47
C THR A 437 13.03 0.63 -28.26
N ALA A 438 13.66 1.13 -29.32
CA ALA A 438 14.61 0.38 -30.14
C ALA A 438 16.08 0.61 -29.71
N ASP A 439 16.38 1.73 -29.04
CA ASP A 439 17.70 2.04 -28.54
C ASP A 439 18.10 1.07 -27.42
N LYS A 440 19.25 0.41 -27.57
CA LYS A 440 19.72 -0.64 -26.63
C LYS A 440 19.93 -0.09 -25.21
N LYS A 441 20.45 1.12 -25.06
CA LYS A 441 20.76 1.71 -23.76
C LYS A 441 19.48 2.07 -23.01
N GLN A 442 18.55 2.75 -23.68
CA GLN A 442 17.24 3.09 -23.12
C GLN A 442 16.45 1.83 -22.77
N ARG A 443 16.50 0.81 -23.64
CA ARG A 443 15.84 -0.46 -23.41
C ARG A 443 16.39 -1.19 -22.19
N ALA A 444 17.72 -1.24 -22.05
CA ALA A 444 18.39 -1.81 -20.88
C ALA A 444 18.02 -1.05 -19.60
N TYR A 445 17.89 0.28 -19.65
CA TYR A 445 17.47 1.10 -18.53
C TYR A 445 16.02 0.75 -18.07
N LEU A 446 15.08 0.65 -19.00
CA LEU A 446 13.69 0.24 -18.71
C LEU A 446 13.63 -1.17 -18.11
N ILE A 447 14.39 -2.12 -18.68
CA ILE A 447 14.44 -3.49 -18.16
C ILE A 447 15.04 -3.50 -16.75
N ASN A 448 16.12 -2.75 -16.50
CA ASN A 448 16.69 -2.63 -15.17
C ASN A 448 15.67 -2.11 -14.15
N HIS A 449 14.92 -1.06 -14.49
CA HIS A 449 13.87 -0.51 -13.64
C HIS A 449 12.84 -1.60 -13.28
N PHE A 450 12.39 -2.38 -14.25
CA PHE A 450 11.41 -3.44 -14.03
C PHE A 450 11.97 -4.62 -13.20
N LEU A 451 13.23 -5.03 -13.47
CA LEU A 451 13.93 -6.05 -12.67
C LEU A 451 14.07 -5.61 -11.20
N ASP A 452 14.38 -4.34 -10.96
CA ASP A 452 14.46 -3.78 -9.60
C ASP A 452 13.09 -3.76 -8.89
N GLN A 453 12.00 -3.51 -9.61
CA GLN A 453 10.65 -3.65 -9.05
C GLN A 453 10.36 -5.10 -8.63
N PHE A 454 10.66 -6.11 -9.45
CA PHE A 454 10.51 -7.53 -9.09
C PHE A 454 11.34 -7.90 -7.86
N LYS A 455 12.62 -7.51 -7.84
CA LYS A 455 13.51 -7.73 -6.70
C LYS A 455 12.95 -7.11 -5.42
N GLY A 456 12.52 -5.84 -5.49
CA GLY A 456 12.08 -5.06 -4.34
C GLY A 456 10.69 -5.43 -3.85
N THR A 457 9.76 -5.73 -4.77
CA THR A 457 8.33 -5.90 -4.46
C THR A 457 7.95 -7.39 -4.35
N VAL A 458 8.53 -8.27 -5.14
CA VAL A 458 8.19 -9.70 -5.04
C VAL A 458 9.16 -10.43 -4.11
N TYR A 459 10.45 -10.52 -4.47
CA TYR A 459 11.39 -11.32 -3.69
C TYR A 459 11.62 -10.78 -2.29
N ARG A 460 11.92 -9.49 -2.17
CA ARG A 460 12.23 -8.87 -0.88
C ARG A 460 11.02 -8.86 0.05
N GLN A 461 9.82 -8.52 -0.44
CA GLN A 461 8.64 -8.49 0.41
C GLN A 461 8.20 -9.89 0.81
N THR A 462 8.39 -10.90 -0.04
CA THR A 462 8.15 -12.29 0.34
C THR A 462 9.15 -12.77 1.40
N MET A 463 10.43 -12.38 1.29
CA MET A 463 11.41 -12.65 2.35
C MET A 463 10.98 -12.04 3.69
N PHE A 464 10.47 -10.83 3.69
CA PHE A 464 9.93 -10.18 4.89
C PHE A 464 8.69 -10.89 5.42
N ALA A 465 7.78 -11.29 4.54
CA ALA A 465 6.60 -12.06 4.92
C ALA A 465 6.99 -13.41 5.55
N GLU A 466 7.95 -14.13 4.97
CA GLU A 466 8.46 -15.37 5.55
C GLU A 466 9.11 -15.13 6.92
N PHE A 467 9.82 -14.02 7.10
CA PHE A 467 10.37 -13.65 8.39
C PHE A 467 9.27 -13.34 9.42
N GLU A 468 8.18 -12.64 9.04
CA GLU A 468 7.02 -12.42 9.91
C GLU A 468 6.36 -13.75 10.31
N LYS A 469 6.23 -14.69 9.36
CA LYS A 469 5.72 -16.04 9.64
C LYS A 469 6.57 -16.75 10.68
N ILE A 470 7.89 -16.74 10.51
CA ILE A 470 8.84 -17.34 11.46
C ILE A 470 8.70 -16.70 12.85
N MET A 471 8.64 -15.37 12.94
CA MET A 471 8.44 -14.67 14.22
C MET A 471 7.13 -15.07 14.89
N GLY A 472 6.04 -15.15 14.13
CA GLY A 472 4.74 -15.58 14.64
C GLY A 472 4.74 -17.02 15.16
N GLU A 473 5.39 -17.93 14.45
CA GLU A 473 5.55 -19.33 14.83
C GLU A 473 6.40 -19.48 16.11
N MET A 474 7.54 -18.78 16.19
CA MET A 474 8.38 -18.74 17.39
C MET A 474 7.59 -18.23 18.62
N ASN A 475 6.91 -17.10 18.46
CA ASN A 475 6.10 -16.52 19.54
C ASN A 475 4.94 -17.44 19.92
N GLY A 476 4.28 -18.08 18.95
CA GLY A 476 3.23 -19.08 19.16
C GLY A 476 3.72 -20.29 19.96
N ALA A 477 4.95 -20.74 19.71
CA ALA A 477 5.62 -21.80 20.47
C ALA A 477 6.11 -21.36 21.86
N GLY A 478 5.97 -20.09 22.22
CA GLY A 478 6.44 -19.52 23.50
C GLY A 478 7.92 -19.15 23.51
N GLU A 479 8.58 -19.12 22.36
CA GLU A 479 9.97 -18.69 22.23
C GLU A 479 10.06 -17.15 22.28
N ALA A 480 11.12 -16.63 22.89
CA ALA A 480 11.37 -15.19 22.92
C ALA A 480 12.03 -14.72 21.61
N LEU A 481 11.56 -13.60 21.06
CA LEU A 481 12.16 -12.95 19.88
C LEU A 481 13.39 -12.13 20.31
N THR A 482 14.49 -12.82 20.65
CA THR A 482 15.75 -12.17 21.02
C THR A 482 16.49 -11.64 19.79
N ALA A 483 17.33 -10.60 19.97
CA ALA A 483 18.10 -10.02 18.88
C ALA A 483 18.96 -11.05 18.13
N ASP A 484 19.57 -11.99 18.87
CA ASP A 484 20.44 -13.01 18.26
C ASP A 484 19.62 -14.04 17.48
N ALA A 485 18.47 -14.51 18.00
CA ALA A 485 17.57 -15.42 17.29
C ALA A 485 17.00 -14.77 16.02
N LEU A 486 16.54 -13.50 16.10
CA LEU A 486 16.04 -12.75 14.97
C LEU A 486 17.12 -12.57 13.88
N SER A 487 18.34 -12.20 14.29
CA SER A 487 19.45 -11.99 13.36
C SER A 487 19.89 -13.29 12.69
N GLU A 488 19.90 -14.42 13.39
CA GLU A 488 20.18 -15.74 12.82
C GLU A 488 19.16 -16.11 11.73
N LYS A 489 17.87 -15.99 12.05
CA LYS A 489 16.79 -16.30 11.10
C LYS A 489 16.82 -15.37 9.89
N TYR A 490 17.01 -14.06 10.12
CA TYR A 490 17.05 -13.08 9.04
C TYR A 490 18.24 -13.30 8.10
N LEU A 491 19.44 -13.58 8.65
CA LEU A 491 20.63 -13.87 7.84
C LEU A 491 20.45 -15.15 7.02
N ALA A 492 19.81 -16.17 7.59
CA ALA A 492 19.50 -17.41 6.87
C ALA A 492 18.57 -17.15 5.68
N LEU A 493 17.52 -16.36 5.85
CA LEU A 493 16.63 -15.94 4.77
C LEU A 493 17.36 -15.07 3.73
N ASN A 494 18.17 -14.11 4.16
CA ASN A 494 18.94 -13.28 3.23
C ASN A 494 19.83 -14.15 2.32
N LYS A 495 20.56 -15.11 2.88
CA LYS A 495 21.39 -16.06 2.10
C LYS A 495 20.55 -16.92 1.17
N LEU A 496 19.37 -17.37 1.60
CA LEU A 496 18.45 -18.15 0.77
C LEU A 496 17.95 -17.34 -0.43
N TYR A 497 17.50 -16.10 -0.19
CA TYR A 497 16.86 -15.30 -1.23
C TYR A 497 17.86 -14.69 -2.23
N PHE A 498 19.09 -14.33 -1.82
CA PHE A 498 20.09 -13.74 -2.69
C PHE A 498 21.04 -14.76 -3.33
N GLY A 499 21.17 -15.96 -2.76
CA GLY A 499 21.96 -17.05 -3.33
C GLY A 499 23.47 -16.90 -3.18
N PRO A 500 24.25 -17.80 -3.83
CA PRO A 500 25.67 -17.96 -3.57
C PRO A 500 26.56 -16.85 -4.14
N ASP A 501 26.09 -16.08 -5.13
CA ASP A 501 26.87 -14.99 -5.75
C ASP A 501 26.79 -13.67 -4.97
N MET A 502 25.96 -13.61 -3.91
CA MET A 502 25.88 -12.49 -2.99
C MET A 502 26.67 -12.78 -1.72
N VAL A 503 27.56 -11.86 -1.34
CA VAL A 503 28.13 -11.84 0.00
C VAL A 503 27.12 -11.21 0.96
N SER A 504 26.50 -12.05 1.80
CA SER A 504 25.63 -11.57 2.87
C SER A 504 26.51 -11.06 4.01
N ASP A 505 26.87 -9.78 3.96
CA ASP A 505 27.68 -9.13 4.99
C ASP A 505 27.04 -9.24 6.38
N ASP A 506 27.84 -9.37 7.44
CA ASP A 506 27.33 -9.58 8.81
C ASP A 506 26.30 -8.51 9.23
N GLY A 507 26.48 -7.26 8.78
CA GLY A 507 25.56 -6.17 9.08
C GLY A 507 24.12 -6.43 8.62
N ILE A 508 23.93 -7.16 7.50
CA ILE A 508 22.58 -7.43 6.96
C ILE A 508 21.72 -8.29 7.89
N ALA A 509 22.35 -9.05 8.79
CA ALA A 509 21.64 -9.80 9.82
C ALA A 509 20.77 -8.93 10.72
N LEU A 510 21.06 -7.62 10.78
CA LEU A 510 20.31 -6.64 11.57
C LEU A 510 19.27 -5.86 10.75
N GLU A 511 19.06 -6.17 9.47
CA GLU A 511 18.13 -5.40 8.63
C GLU A 511 16.70 -5.42 9.18
N TRP A 512 16.27 -6.49 9.85
CA TRP A 512 14.97 -6.57 10.50
C TRP A 512 14.71 -5.40 11.46
N ALA A 513 15.74 -4.88 12.11
CA ALA A 513 15.60 -3.82 13.12
C ALA A 513 15.31 -2.43 12.51
N ARG A 514 15.49 -2.24 11.19
CA ARG A 514 15.18 -0.99 10.50
C ARG A 514 13.86 -1.00 9.73
N ILE A 515 13.17 -2.15 9.66
CA ILE A 515 11.94 -2.31 8.86
C ILE A 515 10.71 -2.01 9.73
N PRO A 516 10.03 -0.87 9.55
CA PRO A 516 8.87 -0.50 10.35
C PRO A 516 7.69 -1.45 10.14
N HIS A 517 7.60 -2.06 8.96
CA HIS A 517 6.50 -2.93 8.57
C HIS A 517 6.34 -4.16 9.45
N PHE A 518 7.37 -4.62 10.16
CA PHE A 518 7.24 -5.75 11.09
C PHE A 518 6.38 -5.42 12.33
N PHE A 519 6.02 -4.14 12.51
CA PHE A 519 5.02 -3.70 13.48
C PHE A 519 3.61 -3.59 12.89
N TYR A 520 3.40 -3.90 11.59
CA TYR A 520 2.13 -3.76 10.88
C TYR A 520 1.39 -5.09 10.65
N ASN A 521 1.71 -6.12 11.43
CA ASN A 521 0.89 -7.31 11.59
C ASN A 521 0.62 -8.07 10.28
N TYR A 522 1.63 -8.67 9.69
CA TYR A 522 1.54 -9.44 8.43
C TYR A 522 1.05 -8.61 7.23
N TYR A 523 1.53 -7.38 7.14
CA TYR A 523 1.11 -6.49 6.06
C TYR A 523 1.85 -6.72 4.73
N VAL A 524 3.16 -7.02 4.79
CA VAL A 524 4.08 -6.88 3.63
C VAL A 524 3.84 -7.88 2.50
N PHE A 525 3.25 -9.05 2.76
CA PHE A 525 2.96 -10.03 1.71
C PHE A 525 2.04 -9.46 0.63
N GLN A 526 1.21 -8.48 0.96
CA GLN A 526 0.26 -7.83 0.05
C GLN A 526 0.95 -7.08 -1.09
N TYR A 527 2.16 -6.59 -0.90
CA TYR A 527 2.96 -6.00 -1.97
C TYR A 527 3.27 -7.04 -3.06
N ALA A 528 3.76 -8.21 -2.66
CA ALA A 528 4.13 -9.27 -3.60
C ALA A 528 2.90 -9.90 -4.28
N THR A 529 1.80 -10.13 -3.55
CA THR A 529 0.56 -10.66 -4.13
C THR A 529 -0.10 -9.66 -5.05
N GLY A 530 -0.18 -8.38 -4.66
CA GLY A 530 -0.74 -7.30 -5.48
C GLY A 530 0.02 -7.10 -6.79
N PHE A 531 1.35 -7.04 -6.72
CA PHE A 531 2.22 -6.95 -7.89
C PHE A 531 2.06 -8.15 -8.83
N SER A 532 2.07 -9.37 -8.27
CA SER A 532 1.90 -10.59 -9.06
C SER A 532 0.53 -10.66 -9.74
N ALA A 533 -0.53 -10.28 -9.04
CA ALA A 533 -1.87 -10.19 -9.61
C ALA A 533 -1.94 -9.14 -10.74
N ALA A 534 -1.34 -7.97 -10.55
CA ALA A 534 -1.30 -6.91 -11.56
C ALA A 534 -0.55 -7.34 -12.82
N VAL A 535 0.62 -8.00 -12.68
CA VAL A 535 1.37 -8.55 -13.82
C VAL A 535 0.54 -9.60 -14.56
N ALA A 536 -0.13 -10.50 -13.84
CA ALA A 536 -0.98 -11.54 -14.45
C ALA A 536 -2.16 -10.93 -15.22
N ILE A 537 -2.82 -9.90 -14.66
CA ILE A 537 -3.91 -9.17 -15.31
C ILE A 537 -3.41 -8.43 -16.56
N ALA A 538 -2.31 -7.68 -16.45
CA ALA A 538 -1.73 -6.96 -17.58
C ALA A 538 -1.32 -7.91 -18.73
N ASN A 539 -0.68 -9.03 -18.42
CA ASN A 539 -0.32 -10.05 -19.42
C ASN A 539 -1.58 -10.63 -20.09
N ARG A 540 -2.63 -10.89 -19.32
CA ARG A 540 -3.90 -11.38 -19.84
C ARG A 540 -4.55 -10.34 -20.77
N ILE A 541 -4.57 -9.06 -20.39
CA ILE A 541 -5.08 -7.96 -21.22
C ILE A 541 -4.33 -7.89 -22.56
N LEU A 542 -3.00 -7.97 -22.54
CA LEU A 542 -2.18 -7.90 -23.74
C LEU A 542 -2.32 -9.12 -24.65
N ALA A 543 -2.61 -10.31 -24.08
CA ALA A 543 -2.74 -11.55 -24.82
C ALA A 543 -4.16 -11.78 -25.37
N GLU A 544 -5.19 -11.48 -24.58
CA GLU A 544 -6.60 -11.83 -24.89
C GLU A 544 -7.40 -10.62 -25.42
N GLY A 545 -6.95 -9.38 -25.18
CA GLY A 545 -7.63 -8.17 -25.64
C GLY A 545 -8.95 -7.89 -24.93
N GLU A 546 -9.99 -7.52 -25.70
CA GLU A 546 -11.29 -7.04 -25.20
C GLU A 546 -11.95 -7.90 -24.11
N PRO A 547 -11.98 -9.23 -24.17
CA PRO A 547 -12.57 -10.05 -23.10
C PRO A 547 -11.88 -9.83 -21.75
N ALA A 548 -10.55 -9.79 -21.73
CA ALA A 548 -9.78 -9.55 -20.51
C ALA A 548 -9.94 -8.12 -19.99
N VAL A 549 -10.04 -7.13 -20.89
CA VAL A 549 -10.34 -5.73 -20.54
C VAL A 549 -11.72 -5.62 -19.89
N ALA A 550 -12.73 -6.30 -20.42
CA ALA A 550 -14.08 -6.30 -19.85
C ALA A 550 -14.10 -6.91 -18.43
N ASP A 551 -13.41 -8.04 -18.22
CA ASP A 551 -13.26 -8.67 -16.92
C ASP A 551 -12.53 -7.74 -15.93
N TYR A 552 -11.45 -7.08 -16.37
CA TYR A 552 -10.71 -6.12 -15.55
C TYR A 552 -11.56 -4.92 -15.14
N LYS A 553 -12.31 -4.31 -16.07
CA LYS A 553 -13.24 -3.21 -15.74
C LYS A 553 -14.35 -3.64 -14.79
N LYS A 554 -14.82 -4.88 -14.92
CA LYS A 554 -15.78 -5.46 -13.97
C LYS A 554 -15.16 -5.58 -12.58
N PHE A 555 -13.89 -6.00 -12.47
CA PHE A 555 -13.15 -6.00 -11.21
C PHE A 555 -13.06 -4.58 -10.62
N LEU A 556 -12.62 -3.58 -11.39
CA LEU A 556 -12.55 -2.18 -10.94
C LEU A 556 -13.90 -1.66 -10.42
N SER A 557 -15.00 -2.14 -11.00
CA SER A 557 -16.37 -1.74 -10.65
C SER A 557 -16.96 -2.55 -9.50
N SER A 558 -16.23 -3.49 -8.92
CA SER A 558 -16.76 -4.42 -7.91
C SER A 558 -16.55 -3.95 -6.46
N GLY A 559 -15.69 -2.98 -6.20
CA GLY A 559 -15.41 -2.46 -4.85
C GLY A 559 -15.14 -3.57 -3.83
N GLY A 560 -15.81 -3.51 -2.68
CA GLY A 560 -15.76 -4.52 -1.61
C GLY A 560 -16.95 -5.47 -1.60
N SER A 561 -17.62 -5.69 -2.74
CA SER A 561 -18.82 -6.53 -2.85
C SER A 561 -18.58 -8.02 -2.55
N ALA A 562 -17.33 -8.48 -2.59
CA ALA A 562 -16.91 -9.83 -2.25
C ALA A 562 -15.58 -9.83 -1.48
N ASP A 563 -15.09 -11.00 -1.07
CA ASP A 563 -13.74 -11.15 -0.55
C ASP A 563 -12.69 -10.88 -1.65
N PRO A 564 -11.45 -10.48 -1.30
CA PRO A 564 -10.47 -10.01 -2.28
C PRO A 564 -10.05 -11.08 -3.28
N ILE A 565 -10.06 -12.36 -2.91
CA ILE A 565 -9.70 -13.45 -3.81
C ILE A 565 -10.79 -13.64 -4.87
N SER A 566 -12.06 -13.59 -4.45
CA SER A 566 -13.22 -13.65 -5.36
C SER A 566 -13.24 -12.44 -6.31
N LEU A 567 -12.87 -11.25 -5.83
CA LEU A 567 -12.75 -10.06 -6.66
C LEU A 567 -11.68 -10.22 -7.75
N LEU A 568 -10.50 -10.72 -7.41
CA LEU A 568 -9.43 -10.97 -8.40
C LEU A 568 -9.80 -12.07 -9.41
N LYS A 569 -10.60 -13.06 -9.00
CA LYS A 569 -11.14 -14.09 -9.93
C LYS A 569 -12.02 -13.47 -11.02
N ILE A 570 -12.68 -12.33 -10.76
CA ILE A 570 -13.42 -11.59 -11.80
C ILE A 570 -12.48 -11.12 -12.91
N ALA A 571 -11.27 -10.65 -12.55
CA ALA A 571 -10.23 -10.29 -13.51
C ALA A 571 -9.47 -11.51 -14.08
N GLY A 572 -9.89 -12.74 -13.77
CA GLY A 572 -9.29 -13.99 -14.24
C GLY A 572 -8.03 -14.43 -13.48
N VAL A 573 -7.78 -13.87 -12.29
CA VAL A 573 -6.60 -14.19 -11.48
C VAL A 573 -7.02 -14.83 -10.16
N ASP A 574 -6.59 -16.07 -9.93
CA ASP A 574 -6.86 -16.82 -8.72
C ASP A 574 -5.64 -16.86 -7.80
N MET A 575 -5.60 -15.94 -6.83
CA MET A 575 -4.51 -15.85 -5.85
C MET A 575 -4.51 -16.97 -4.80
N SER A 576 -5.55 -17.81 -4.74
CA SER A 576 -5.52 -19.03 -3.91
C SER A 576 -4.62 -20.11 -4.48
N THR A 577 -4.04 -19.90 -5.66
CA THR A 577 -3.10 -20.80 -6.34
C THR A 577 -1.73 -20.12 -6.54
N PRO A 578 -0.64 -20.87 -6.66
CA PRO A 578 0.68 -20.29 -6.94
C PRO A 578 0.84 -19.74 -8.37
N LYS A 579 -0.15 -19.98 -9.26
CA LYS A 579 -0.05 -19.67 -10.69
C LYS A 579 0.24 -18.19 -10.97
N PRO A 580 -0.47 -17.19 -10.39
CA PRO A 580 -0.22 -15.77 -10.69
C PRO A 580 1.20 -15.32 -10.31
N VAL A 581 1.73 -15.83 -9.20
CA VAL A 581 3.11 -15.54 -8.77
C VAL A 581 4.12 -16.19 -9.74
N ASN A 582 3.89 -17.44 -10.14
CA ASN A 582 4.74 -18.12 -11.12
C ASN A 582 4.73 -17.43 -12.49
N ASP A 583 3.57 -16.95 -12.96
CA ASP A 583 3.44 -16.22 -14.22
C ASP A 583 4.21 -14.87 -14.15
N ALA A 584 4.11 -14.15 -13.04
CA ALA A 584 4.87 -12.92 -12.82
C ALA A 584 6.39 -13.19 -12.81
N LEU A 585 6.82 -14.25 -12.13
CA LEU A 585 8.24 -14.62 -12.08
C LEU A 585 8.76 -15.24 -13.39
N ALA A 586 7.89 -15.76 -14.26
CA ALA A 586 8.27 -16.12 -15.63
C ALA A 586 8.67 -14.87 -16.43
N LEU A 587 7.88 -13.79 -16.34
CA LEU A 587 8.23 -12.50 -16.95
C LEU A 587 9.57 -11.97 -16.41
N PHE A 588 9.82 -12.08 -15.12
CA PHE A 588 11.12 -11.72 -14.54
C PHE A 588 12.28 -12.47 -15.21
N GLY A 589 12.11 -13.78 -15.44
CA GLY A 589 13.09 -14.60 -16.17
C GLY A 589 13.30 -14.13 -17.62
N GLU A 590 12.23 -13.80 -18.35
CA GLU A 590 12.31 -13.26 -19.71
C GLU A 590 13.07 -11.92 -19.78
N LEU A 591 12.84 -11.06 -18.79
CA LEU A 591 13.55 -9.77 -18.68
C LEU A 591 15.05 -9.96 -18.40
N ILE A 592 15.42 -10.95 -17.59
CA ILE A 592 16.84 -11.32 -17.37
C ILE A 592 17.47 -11.82 -18.68
N ASP A 593 16.79 -12.73 -19.40
CA ASP A 593 17.28 -13.23 -20.70
C ASP A 593 17.50 -12.10 -21.71
N GLU A 594 16.63 -11.10 -21.68
CA GLU A 594 16.76 -9.93 -22.56
C GLU A 594 17.91 -9.03 -22.12
N MET A 595 18.06 -8.76 -20.82
CA MET A 595 19.16 -7.94 -20.30
C MET A 595 20.52 -8.58 -20.59
N GLU A 596 20.63 -9.91 -20.44
CA GLU A 596 21.85 -10.65 -20.80
C GLU A 596 22.22 -10.44 -22.27
N ARG A 597 21.24 -10.52 -23.20
CA ARG A 597 21.47 -10.27 -24.64
C ARG A 597 21.83 -8.81 -24.97
N LEU A 598 21.39 -7.86 -24.19
CA LEU A 598 21.73 -6.43 -24.38
C LEU A 598 23.14 -6.11 -23.85
N ALA A 599 23.59 -6.88 -22.87
CA ALA A 599 24.90 -6.73 -22.21
C ALA A 599 26.06 -7.39 -23.00
N ASP A 600 25.73 -8.35 -23.88
CA ASP A 600 26.68 -8.99 -24.81
C ASP A 600 26.82 -8.14 -26.10
#